data_19ed4b779fe3ae3a9f0c7c54cd518d3d
#
_entry.id   19ed4b779fe3ae3a9f0c7c54cd518d3d
#
_cell.length_a   1.000
_cell.length_b   1.000
_cell.length_c   1.000
_cell.angle_alpha   90.00
_cell.angle_beta   90.00
_cell.angle_gamma   90.00
#
_symmetry.space_group_name_H-M   'P 1'
#
loop_
_entity.id
_entity.type
_entity.pdbx_description
1 polymer ?
#
loop_
_entity_poly.entity_id
_entity_poly.type
_entity_poly.pdbx_seq_one_letter_code
_entity_poly.pdbx_strand_id
1 'polypeptide(L)'
;MNYNEAINYIGKIPKFCYPLGNEQLTGLLSLMGNPEKKLRFIHIVGTNGKGSAAAMLGEILKRAGYRTGVFTSPYIRRFNERIAANGAPIADGELADEVGYAAELCEKNGISVSQFAFILACALHYYEKIGCDAVVLEAGMGGRLDATNVITESLVTMIMSVGLDHTEYLGDTKEKIAAEKCGVIKPGGTVVAAENSPEVMRVIADFCARRGARLVCAPKAAKTPDGFAAVGTEYRLSLAGEFQAQNAAAVLAAVGTLRKKGMQIPESAVCEGFAGCRHSARFERAEERLIVDGAHNPDGIRALCRSLDKIAGRKVAVLAM
;
A
#
# COMPACT_ATOMS: atom_id res chain seq x y z
N MET A 1 4.97 -6.80 -27.21
CA MET A 1 5.74 -5.52 -27.25
C MET A 1 7.00 -5.65 -26.39
N ASN A 2 8.01 -4.79 -26.57
CA ASN A 2 9.15 -4.74 -25.67
C ASN A 2 8.88 -3.80 -24.46
N TYR A 3 9.80 -3.76 -23.49
CA TYR A 3 9.64 -2.95 -22.28
C TYR A 3 9.42 -1.45 -22.56
N ASN A 4 10.20 -0.86 -23.46
CA ASN A 4 10.07 0.57 -23.75
C ASN A 4 8.74 0.88 -24.45
N GLU A 5 8.26 0.01 -25.32
CA GLU A 5 6.94 0.11 -25.94
C GLU A 5 5.84 0.02 -24.88
N ALA A 6 5.96 -0.88 -23.91
CA ALA A 6 5.01 -1.03 -22.81
C ALA A 6 4.93 0.23 -21.95
N ILE A 7 6.07 0.79 -21.55
CA ILE A 7 6.11 2.03 -20.77
C ILE A 7 5.53 3.20 -21.56
N ASN A 8 5.86 3.29 -22.85
CA ASN A 8 5.30 4.32 -23.73
C ASN A 8 3.77 4.17 -23.90
N TYR A 9 3.26 2.94 -24.00
CA TYR A 9 1.82 2.68 -24.05
C TYR A 9 1.14 3.15 -22.75
N ILE A 10 1.63 2.71 -21.61
CA ILE A 10 1.12 3.15 -20.31
C ILE A 10 1.14 4.68 -20.16
N GLY A 11 2.21 5.33 -20.63
CA GLY A 11 2.36 6.79 -20.57
C GLY A 11 1.31 7.57 -21.36
N LYS A 12 0.69 6.95 -22.37
CA LYS A 12 -0.38 7.54 -23.19
C LYS A 12 -1.77 7.35 -22.58
N ILE A 13 -1.93 6.43 -21.61
CA ILE A 13 -3.22 6.21 -20.96
C ILE A 13 -3.53 7.41 -20.05
N PRO A 14 -4.75 7.96 -20.10
CA PRO A 14 -5.14 9.07 -19.23
C PRO A 14 -5.01 8.72 -17.75
N LYS A 15 -4.52 9.67 -16.94
CA LYS A 15 -4.43 9.47 -15.48
C LYS A 15 -5.81 9.27 -14.85
N PHE A 16 -6.82 9.93 -15.38
CA PHE A 16 -8.23 9.82 -14.94
C PHE A 16 -9.12 9.51 -16.12
N CYS A 17 -10.12 8.67 -15.93
CA CYS A 17 -11.21 8.42 -16.86
C CYS A 17 -12.53 8.80 -16.21
N TYR A 18 -13.46 9.34 -16.98
CA TYR A 18 -14.80 9.70 -16.52
C TYR A 18 -15.84 8.86 -17.23
N PRO A 19 -16.97 8.47 -16.55
CA PRO A 19 -17.22 8.70 -15.13
C PRO A 19 -16.24 7.97 -14.22
N LEU A 20 -15.99 8.51 -13.01
CA LEU A 20 -15.17 7.83 -12.00
C LEU A 20 -15.89 6.57 -11.52
N GLY A 21 -15.19 5.45 -11.47
CA GLY A 21 -15.74 4.16 -11.04
C GLY A 21 -14.88 3.00 -11.53
N ASN A 22 -15.28 1.80 -11.16
CA ASN A 22 -14.54 0.59 -11.48
C ASN A 22 -15.21 -0.29 -12.56
N GLU A 23 -16.28 0.17 -13.21
CA GLU A 23 -17.06 -0.61 -14.18
C GLU A 23 -16.18 -1.06 -15.36
N GLN A 24 -15.42 -0.14 -15.95
CA GLN A 24 -14.52 -0.45 -17.06
C GLN A 24 -13.38 -1.38 -16.64
N LEU A 25 -12.82 -1.17 -15.42
CA LEU A 25 -11.82 -2.06 -14.86
C LEU A 25 -12.39 -3.46 -14.59
N THR A 26 -13.61 -3.55 -14.06
CA THR A 26 -14.30 -4.84 -13.87
C THR A 26 -14.51 -5.56 -15.19
N GLY A 27 -14.87 -4.82 -16.26
CA GLY A 27 -14.97 -5.36 -17.62
C GLY A 27 -13.64 -5.94 -18.10
N LEU A 28 -12.55 -5.20 -17.97
CA LEU A 28 -11.20 -5.66 -18.33
C LEU A 28 -10.80 -6.91 -17.54
N LEU A 29 -10.97 -6.89 -16.21
CA LEU A 29 -10.65 -8.04 -15.35
C LEU A 29 -11.49 -9.27 -15.70
N SER A 30 -12.75 -9.09 -16.09
CA SER A 30 -13.60 -10.19 -16.56
C SER A 30 -13.02 -10.85 -17.82
N LEU A 31 -12.54 -10.09 -18.77
CA LEU A 31 -11.85 -10.61 -19.96
C LEU A 31 -10.52 -11.28 -19.64
N MET A 32 -9.86 -10.85 -18.57
CA MET A 32 -8.62 -11.45 -18.04
C MET A 32 -8.86 -12.67 -17.15
N GLY A 33 -10.10 -13.16 -17.02
CA GLY A 33 -10.46 -14.35 -16.24
C GLY A 33 -10.72 -14.08 -14.75
N ASN A 34 -11.04 -12.86 -14.36
CA ASN A 34 -11.36 -12.40 -13.00
C ASN A 34 -10.24 -12.74 -11.96
N PRO A 35 -9.01 -12.31 -12.19
CA PRO A 35 -7.89 -12.62 -11.28
C PRO A 35 -8.16 -12.08 -9.86
N GLU A 36 -8.89 -10.98 -9.72
CA GLU A 36 -9.27 -10.38 -8.44
C GLU A 36 -10.16 -11.28 -7.57
N LYS A 37 -10.83 -12.29 -8.14
CA LYS A 37 -11.66 -13.24 -7.42
C LYS A 37 -10.91 -14.49 -6.95
N LYS A 38 -9.69 -14.70 -7.48
CA LYS A 38 -8.86 -15.87 -7.21
C LYS A 38 -7.75 -15.59 -6.21
N LEU A 39 -7.42 -14.31 -5.99
CA LEU A 39 -6.35 -13.86 -5.13
C LEU A 39 -6.87 -13.48 -3.72
N ARG A 40 -5.99 -13.54 -2.73
CA ARG A 40 -6.27 -13.18 -1.34
C ARG A 40 -5.57 -11.86 -1.01
N PHE A 41 -6.32 -10.86 -0.54
CA PHE A 41 -5.81 -9.50 -0.42
C PHE A 41 -5.61 -9.03 1.02
N ILE A 42 -4.52 -8.28 1.24
CA ILE A 42 -4.34 -7.34 2.35
C ILE A 42 -4.44 -5.95 1.74
N HIS A 43 -5.53 -5.23 1.99
CA HIS A 43 -5.82 -3.95 1.37
C HIS A 43 -5.40 -2.79 2.26
N ILE A 44 -4.53 -1.92 1.78
CA ILE A 44 -3.93 -0.83 2.57
C ILE A 44 -4.35 0.53 2.01
N VAL A 45 -5.03 1.31 2.84
CA VAL A 45 -5.39 2.71 2.56
C VAL A 45 -4.81 3.63 3.64
N GLY A 46 -4.75 4.90 3.38
CA GLY A 46 -4.22 5.91 4.31
C GLY A 46 -3.72 7.14 3.55
N THR A 47 -3.40 8.21 4.25
CA THR A 47 -2.67 9.33 3.68
C THR A 47 -1.18 9.00 3.67
N ASN A 48 -0.61 8.73 4.83
CA ASN A 48 0.81 8.36 4.99
C ASN A 48 0.95 6.93 5.54
N GLY A 49 2.12 6.32 5.33
CA GLY A 49 2.47 5.01 5.88
C GLY A 49 2.08 3.81 5.03
N LYS A 50 1.26 3.95 3.98
CA LYS A 50 0.80 2.84 3.13
C LYS A 50 1.94 2.00 2.56
N GLY A 51 2.82 2.61 1.78
CA GLY A 51 3.94 1.90 1.14
C GLY A 51 4.92 1.28 2.15
N SER A 52 5.18 1.97 3.31
CA SER A 52 6.01 1.38 4.38
C SER A 52 5.35 0.14 4.98
N ALA A 53 4.04 0.18 5.23
CA ALA A 53 3.29 -0.98 5.72
C ALA A 53 3.27 -2.12 4.68
N ALA A 54 3.12 -1.78 3.38
CA ALA A 54 3.17 -2.76 2.30
C ALA A 54 4.55 -3.44 2.21
N ALA A 55 5.63 -2.69 2.32
CA ALA A 55 6.99 -3.23 2.32
C ALA A 55 7.25 -4.17 3.52
N MET A 56 6.86 -3.75 4.73
CA MET A 56 6.99 -4.58 5.93
C MET A 56 6.18 -5.87 5.82
N LEU A 57 4.90 -5.80 5.43
CA LEU A 57 4.04 -6.98 5.26
C LEU A 57 4.53 -7.90 4.16
N GLY A 58 4.92 -7.34 3.01
CA GLY A 58 5.47 -8.12 1.91
C GLY A 58 6.68 -8.94 2.33
N GLU A 59 7.61 -8.33 3.07
CA GLU A 59 8.82 -9.05 3.54
C GLU A 59 8.47 -10.06 4.64
N ILE A 60 7.57 -9.75 5.59
CA ILE A 60 7.12 -10.69 6.62
C ILE A 60 6.45 -11.92 5.99
N LEU A 61 5.53 -11.73 5.05
CA LEU A 61 4.83 -12.85 4.40
C LEU A 61 5.78 -13.71 3.57
N LYS A 62 6.70 -13.08 2.85
CA LYS A 62 7.77 -13.78 2.13
C LYS A 62 8.64 -14.61 3.10
N ARG A 63 9.06 -14.06 4.26
CA ARG A 63 9.81 -14.79 5.27
C ARG A 63 9.00 -15.93 5.91
N ALA A 64 7.70 -15.79 5.96
CA ALA A 64 6.79 -16.86 6.39
C ALA A 64 6.56 -17.95 5.32
N GLY A 65 7.21 -17.85 4.15
CA GLY A 65 7.14 -18.83 3.08
C GLY A 65 6.01 -18.64 2.07
N TYR A 66 5.25 -17.54 2.15
CA TYR A 66 4.19 -17.24 1.19
C TYR A 66 4.76 -16.60 -0.08
N ARG A 67 4.27 -17.03 -1.25
CA ARG A 67 4.47 -16.31 -2.50
C ARG A 67 3.62 -15.04 -2.46
N THR A 68 4.26 -13.90 -2.24
CA THR A 68 3.58 -12.65 -1.92
C THR A 68 3.72 -11.65 -3.06
N GLY A 69 2.57 -11.23 -3.62
CA GLY A 69 2.49 -10.06 -4.50
C GLY A 69 2.44 -8.77 -3.68
N VAL A 70 3.08 -7.72 -4.15
CA VAL A 70 3.03 -6.38 -3.54
C VAL A 70 2.80 -5.34 -4.62
N PHE A 71 1.66 -4.67 -4.56
CA PHE A 71 1.30 -3.57 -5.46
C PHE A 71 1.42 -2.24 -4.72
N THR A 72 2.27 -1.34 -5.20
CA THR A 72 2.56 -0.06 -4.55
C THR A 72 2.59 1.11 -5.54
N SER A 73 2.43 2.33 -5.02
CA SER A 73 2.52 3.57 -5.80
C SER A 73 2.88 4.79 -4.94
N PRO A 74 3.57 5.78 -5.51
CA PRO A 74 4.27 5.74 -6.80
C PRO A 74 5.54 4.88 -6.74
N TYR A 75 6.16 4.60 -7.89
CA TYR A 75 7.52 4.08 -7.94
C TYR A 75 8.55 5.20 -7.69
N ILE A 76 9.78 4.82 -7.30
CA ILE A 76 10.85 5.77 -6.98
C ILE A 76 11.93 5.79 -8.06
N ARG A 77 12.44 4.64 -8.46
CA ARG A 77 13.55 4.51 -9.41
C ARG A 77 13.10 3.93 -10.75
N ARG A 78 12.31 2.86 -10.72
CA ARG A 78 11.86 2.13 -11.90
C ARG A 78 10.37 1.83 -11.82
N PHE A 79 9.70 1.92 -12.95
CA PHE A 79 8.26 1.65 -13.06
C PHE A 79 7.86 0.28 -12.50
N ASN A 80 8.71 -0.74 -12.70
CA ASN A 80 8.50 -2.12 -12.27
C ASN A 80 8.28 -2.26 -10.75
N GLU A 81 8.77 -1.31 -9.94
CA GLU A 81 8.59 -1.31 -8.48
C GLU A 81 7.11 -1.32 -8.06
N ARG A 82 6.20 -0.88 -8.95
CA ARG A 82 4.75 -0.92 -8.70
C ARG A 82 4.20 -2.33 -8.58
N ILE A 83 4.83 -3.31 -9.23
CA ILE A 83 4.40 -4.70 -9.31
C ILE A 83 5.57 -5.56 -8.85
N ALA A 84 5.56 -5.98 -7.60
CA ALA A 84 6.62 -6.82 -7.06
C ALA A 84 6.06 -8.17 -6.60
N ALA A 85 6.86 -9.21 -6.71
CA ALA A 85 6.54 -10.53 -6.19
C ALA A 85 7.76 -11.10 -5.45
N ASN A 86 7.55 -11.66 -4.26
CA ASN A 86 8.62 -12.20 -3.41
C ASN A 86 9.80 -11.24 -3.19
N GLY A 87 9.51 -9.93 -3.08
CA GLY A 87 10.51 -8.90 -2.81
C GLY A 87 11.34 -8.46 -4.03
N ALA A 88 10.99 -8.93 -5.24
CA ALA A 88 11.60 -8.49 -6.49
C ALA A 88 10.55 -7.80 -7.39
N PRO A 89 10.89 -6.67 -8.04
CA PRO A 89 10.04 -6.08 -9.07
C PRO A 89 9.83 -7.05 -10.24
N ILE A 90 8.67 -6.95 -10.91
CA ILE A 90 8.38 -7.69 -12.14
C ILE A 90 9.50 -7.49 -13.18
N ALA A 91 9.87 -8.54 -13.88
CA ALA A 91 10.88 -8.44 -14.94
C ALA A 91 10.37 -7.64 -16.15
N ASP A 92 11.28 -7.01 -16.88
CA ASP A 92 10.94 -6.14 -18.03
C ASP A 92 10.11 -6.87 -19.09
N GLY A 93 10.48 -8.12 -19.39
CA GLY A 93 9.75 -8.95 -20.34
C GLY A 93 8.35 -9.33 -19.85
N GLU A 94 8.23 -9.74 -18.59
CA GLU A 94 6.94 -10.07 -17.98
C GLU A 94 6.01 -8.86 -17.94
N LEU A 95 6.52 -7.66 -17.59
CA LEU A 95 5.74 -6.42 -17.64
C LEU A 95 5.26 -6.13 -19.07
N ALA A 96 6.14 -6.28 -20.05
CA ALA A 96 5.81 -6.06 -21.46
C ALA A 96 4.73 -7.03 -21.96
N ASP A 97 4.79 -8.29 -21.54
CA ASP A 97 3.79 -9.31 -21.86
C ASP A 97 2.43 -8.98 -21.25
N GLU A 98 2.38 -8.64 -19.96
CA GLU A 98 1.14 -8.28 -19.27
C GLU A 98 0.50 -7.00 -19.86
N VAL A 99 1.31 -6.00 -20.17
CA VAL A 99 0.85 -4.76 -20.80
C VAL A 99 0.33 -5.04 -22.21
N GLY A 100 1.05 -5.86 -22.99
CA GLY A 100 0.61 -6.23 -24.34
C GLY A 100 -0.73 -6.96 -24.34
N TYR A 101 -0.89 -7.91 -23.43
CA TYR A 101 -2.13 -8.66 -23.28
C TYR A 101 -3.32 -7.76 -22.88
N ALA A 102 -3.13 -6.92 -21.86
CA ALA A 102 -4.18 -6.01 -21.41
C ALA A 102 -4.53 -4.96 -22.48
N ALA A 103 -3.54 -4.43 -23.22
CA ALA A 103 -3.73 -3.50 -24.31
C ALA A 103 -4.58 -4.09 -25.43
N GLU A 104 -4.26 -5.30 -25.87
CA GLU A 104 -5.02 -6.03 -26.89
C GLU A 104 -6.49 -6.22 -26.48
N LEU A 105 -6.75 -6.58 -25.21
CA LEU A 105 -8.11 -6.72 -24.71
C LEU A 105 -8.87 -5.38 -24.70
N CYS A 106 -8.21 -4.31 -24.26
CA CYS A 106 -8.80 -2.97 -24.27
C CYS A 106 -9.17 -2.53 -25.69
N GLU A 107 -8.27 -2.67 -26.65
CA GLU A 107 -8.48 -2.26 -28.05
C GLU A 107 -9.59 -3.07 -28.72
N LYS A 108 -9.59 -4.39 -28.58
CA LYS A 108 -10.60 -5.28 -29.19
C LYS A 108 -12.00 -5.06 -28.63
N ASN A 109 -12.13 -4.65 -27.37
CA ASN A 109 -13.43 -4.55 -26.69
C ASN A 109 -13.86 -3.10 -26.41
N GLY A 110 -13.12 -2.09 -26.87
CA GLY A 110 -13.45 -0.67 -26.67
C GLY A 110 -13.42 -0.27 -25.18
N ILE A 111 -12.57 -0.90 -24.36
CA ILE A 111 -12.47 -0.61 -22.93
C ILE A 111 -11.47 0.54 -22.71
N SER A 112 -11.90 1.54 -21.95
CA SER A 112 -11.06 2.66 -21.55
C SER A 112 -10.99 2.75 -20.04
N VAL A 113 -9.80 2.58 -19.48
CA VAL A 113 -9.50 2.64 -18.04
C VAL A 113 -8.45 3.70 -17.75
N SER A 114 -8.40 4.19 -16.51
CA SER A 114 -7.32 5.08 -16.10
C SER A 114 -5.97 4.33 -16.07
N GLN A 115 -4.89 5.08 -16.18
CA GLN A 115 -3.54 4.53 -16.13
C GLN A 115 -3.33 3.64 -14.88
N PHE A 116 -3.78 4.09 -13.71
CA PHE A 116 -3.66 3.32 -12.48
C PHE A 116 -4.46 2.02 -12.51
N ALA A 117 -5.70 2.08 -13.01
CA ALA A 117 -6.55 0.90 -13.16
C ALA A 117 -5.98 -0.11 -14.17
N PHE A 118 -5.41 0.36 -15.29
CA PHE A 118 -4.73 -0.48 -16.27
C PHE A 118 -3.55 -1.24 -15.65
N ILE A 119 -2.68 -0.51 -14.94
CA ILE A 119 -1.52 -1.12 -14.27
C ILE A 119 -1.95 -2.12 -13.21
N LEU A 120 -3.03 -1.81 -12.48
CA LEU A 120 -3.60 -2.75 -11.50
C LEU A 120 -4.10 -4.03 -12.16
N ALA A 121 -4.79 -3.94 -13.30
CA ALA A 121 -5.25 -5.12 -14.03
C ALA A 121 -4.08 -6.02 -14.47
N CYS A 122 -3.01 -5.42 -15.02
CA CYS A 122 -1.78 -6.15 -15.33
C CYS A 122 -1.18 -6.83 -14.09
N ALA A 123 -1.12 -6.12 -12.96
CA ALA A 123 -0.58 -6.67 -11.71
C ALA A 123 -1.40 -7.86 -11.18
N LEU A 124 -2.73 -7.74 -11.17
CA LEU A 124 -3.62 -8.81 -10.69
C LEU A 124 -3.52 -10.06 -11.55
N HIS A 125 -3.47 -9.91 -12.87
CA HIS A 125 -3.29 -11.03 -13.79
C HIS A 125 -1.91 -11.68 -13.60
N TYR A 126 -0.85 -10.88 -13.48
CA TYR A 126 0.50 -11.39 -13.19
C TYR A 126 0.54 -12.18 -11.89
N TYR A 127 -0.02 -11.67 -10.79
CA TYR A 127 -0.02 -12.35 -9.50
C TYR A 127 -0.81 -13.66 -9.52
N GLU A 128 -1.92 -13.72 -10.23
CA GLU A 128 -2.67 -14.97 -10.43
C GLU A 128 -1.87 -15.97 -11.24
N LYS A 129 -1.29 -15.54 -12.37
CA LYS A 129 -0.47 -16.37 -13.27
C LYS A 129 0.72 -17.02 -12.56
N ILE A 130 1.41 -16.28 -11.69
CA ILE A 130 2.54 -16.82 -10.92
C ILE A 130 2.12 -17.55 -9.63
N GLY A 131 0.82 -17.59 -9.32
CA GLY A 131 0.26 -18.29 -8.16
C GLY A 131 0.62 -17.65 -6.83
N CYS A 132 0.40 -16.34 -6.66
CA CYS A 132 0.58 -15.67 -5.38
C CYS A 132 -0.43 -16.19 -4.34
N ASP A 133 0.07 -16.54 -3.14
CA ASP A 133 -0.75 -16.96 -2.00
C ASP A 133 -1.48 -15.78 -1.33
N ALA A 134 -0.87 -14.61 -1.39
CA ALA A 134 -1.42 -13.35 -0.86
C ALA A 134 -0.90 -12.15 -1.65
N VAL A 135 -1.72 -11.10 -1.73
CA VAL A 135 -1.36 -9.83 -2.37
C VAL A 135 -1.54 -8.69 -1.37
N VAL A 136 -0.47 -7.96 -1.11
CA VAL A 136 -0.50 -6.69 -0.38
C VAL A 136 -0.79 -5.59 -1.38
N LEU A 137 -1.96 -4.96 -1.24
CA LEU A 137 -2.53 -4.05 -2.22
C LEU A 137 -2.62 -2.63 -1.65
N GLU A 138 -1.74 -1.74 -2.07
CA GLU A 138 -1.76 -0.33 -1.70
C GLU A 138 -2.72 0.45 -2.60
N ALA A 139 -3.67 1.18 -2.00
CA ALA A 139 -4.54 2.10 -2.73
C ALA A 139 -3.75 3.32 -3.23
N GLY A 140 -4.09 3.78 -4.43
CA GLY A 140 -3.47 4.96 -5.02
C GLY A 140 -3.92 6.25 -4.31
N MET A 141 -5.22 6.52 -4.32
CA MET A 141 -5.79 7.73 -3.74
C MET A 141 -7.20 7.46 -3.17
N GLY A 142 -7.48 8.05 -2.00
CA GLY A 142 -8.81 7.88 -1.38
C GLY A 142 -9.06 6.45 -0.90
N GLY A 143 -10.08 5.82 -1.44
CA GLY A 143 -10.48 4.45 -1.13
C GLY A 143 -11.75 4.05 -1.87
N ARG A 144 -12.88 4.71 -1.62
CA ARG A 144 -14.21 4.35 -2.15
C ARG A 144 -14.22 4.19 -3.68
N LEU A 145 -13.61 5.11 -4.41
CA LEU A 145 -13.52 5.13 -5.87
C LEU A 145 -12.13 4.72 -6.40
N ASP A 146 -11.23 4.30 -5.50
CA ASP A 146 -9.91 3.82 -5.92
C ASP A 146 -10.04 2.53 -6.73
N ALA A 147 -9.21 2.37 -7.74
CA ALA A 147 -9.23 1.17 -8.58
C ALA A 147 -9.00 -0.11 -7.76
N THR A 148 -8.19 -0.04 -6.70
CA THR A 148 -7.95 -1.20 -5.82
C THR A 148 -9.20 -1.67 -5.08
N ASN A 149 -10.26 -0.84 -5.01
CA ASN A 149 -11.53 -1.21 -4.41
C ASN A 149 -12.39 -2.15 -5.29
N VAL A 150 -11.90 -2.53 -6.47
CA VAL A 150 -12.51 -3.54 -7.34
C VAL A 150 -12.59 -4.93 -6.67
N ILE A 151 -11.72 -5.22 -5.72
CA ILE A 151 -11.74 -6.46 -4.94
C ILE A 151 -13.00 -6.53 -4.07
N THR A 152 -13.62 -7.71 -4.00
CA THR A 152 -14.85 -7.95 -3.24
C THR A 152 -14.60 -8.30 -1.78
N GLU A 153 -13.43 -8.90 -1.50
CA GLU A 153 -13.05 -9.38 -0.17
C GLU A 153 -11.58 -9.03 0.14
N SER A 154 -11.26 -8.95 1.42
CA SER A 154 -9.88 -8.87 1.90
C SER A 154 -9.68 -9.69 3.17
N LEU A 155 -8.49 -10.25 3.34
CA LEU A 155 -8.07 -10.89 4.59
C LEU A 155 -8.07 -9.86 5.72
N VAL A 156 -7.56 -8.67 5.44
CA VAL A 156 -7.58 -7.53 6.34
C VAL A 156 -7.53 -6.24 5.52
N THR A 157 -8.30 -5.25 5.93
CA THR A 157 -8.20 -3.88 5.45
C THR A 157 -7.41 -3.07 6.46
N MET A 158 -6.32 -2.42 6.03
CA MET A 158 -5.52 -1.55 6.89
C MET A 158 -5.82 -0.09 6.57
N ILE A 159 -6.18 0.68 7.59
CA ILE A 159 -6.30 2.14 7.49
C ILE A 159 -5.12 2.75 8.24
N MET A 160 -4.15 3.22 7.47
CA MET A 160 -2.95 3.86 8.00
C MET A 160 -3.25 5.30 8.45
N SER A 161 -2.23 6.10 8.72
CA SER A 161 -2.43 7.50 9.14
C SER A 161 -3.25 8.29 8.12
N VAL A 162 -4.24 9.05 8.60
CA VAL A 162 -5.12 9.91 7.81
C VAL A 162 -4.82 11.37 8.16
N GLY A 163 -4.47 12.14 7.14
CA GLY A 163 -4.17 13.56 7.22
C GLY A 163 -4.74 14.31 6.01
N LEU A 164 -4.51 15.61 5.97
CA LEU A 164 -4.91 16.44 4.82
C LEU A 164 -3.99 16.16 3.64
N ASP A 165 -4.59 15.68 2.55
CA ASP A 165 -3.94 15.41 1.28
C ASP A 165 -5.00 15.29 0.18
N HIS A 166 -4.67 15.66 -1.05
CA HIS A 166 -5.60 15.61 -2.19
C HIS A 166 -6.97 16.26 -1.88
N THR A 167 -6.95 17.39 -1.17
CA THR A 167 -8.18 18.02 -0.64
C THR A 167 -9.17 18.44 -1.72
N GLU A 168 -8.72 18.67 -2.95
CA GLU A 168 -9.57 18.95 -4.12
C GLU A 168 -10.47 17.76 -4.49
N TYR A 169 -10.05 16.53 -4.17
CA TYR A 169 -10.77 15.30 -4.53
C TYR A 169 -11.42 14.61 -3.35
N LEU A 170 -10.77 14.63 -2.19
CA LEU A 170 -11.16 13.83 -1.02
C LEU A 170 -11.89 14.64 0.05
N GLY A 171 -11.92 15.99 -0.09
CA GLY A 171 -12.50 16.91 0.86
C GLY A 171 -11.46 17.59 1.75
N ASP A 172 -11.89 18.64 2.41
CA ASP A 172 -11.07 19.64 3.11
C ASP A 172 -10.90 19.37 4.61
N THR A 173 -11.46 18.27 5.12
CA THR A 173 -11.30 17.84 6.52
C THR A 173 -10.81 16.39 6.63
N LYS A 174 -10.15 16.07 7.76
CA LYS A 174 -9.69 14.70 8.02
C LYS A 174 -10.84 13.69 8.07
N GLU A 175 -12.01 14.08 8.55
CA GLU A 175 -13.20 13.25 8.61
C GLU A 175 -13.71 12.90 7.22
N LYS A 176 -13.77 13.86 6.29
CA LYS A 176 -14.16 13.60 4.89
C LYS A 176 -13.17 12.66 4.22
N ILE A 177 -11.88 12.91 4.37
CA ILE A 177 -10.82 12.05 3.84
C ILE A 177 -10.88 10.64 4.46
N ALA A 178 -11.14 10.54 5.77
CA ALA A 178 -11.33 9.25 6.44
C ALA A 178 -12.55 8.51 5.88
N ALA A 179 -13.66 9.20 5.63
CA ALA A 179 -14.86 8.60 5.05
C ALA A 179 -14.61 8.02 3.66
N GLU A 180 -13.89 8.74 2.78
CA GLU A 180 -13.48 8.23 1.47
C GLU A 180 -12.61 6.97 1.59
N LYS A 181 -11.66 6.97 2.55
CA LYS A 181 -10.81 5.81 2.80
C LYS A 181 -11.59 4.63 3.39
N CYS A 182 -12.54 4.87 4.28
CA CYS A 182 -13.41 3.84 4.84
C CYS A 182 -14.32 3.18 3.81
N GLY A 183 -14.49 3.76 2.62
CA GLY A 183 -15.26 3.18 1.52
C GLY A 183 -14.73 1.81 1.03
N VAL A 184 -13.50 1.42 1.38
CA VAL A 184 -12.94 0.09 1.08
C VAL A 184 -13.34 -1.00 2.08
N ILE A 185 -13.95 -0.64 3.21
CA ILE A 185 -14.35 -1.61 4.25
C ILE A 185 -15.42 -2.53 3.69
N LYS A 186 -15.15 -3.81 3.62
CA LYS A 186 -16.08 -4.83 3.12
C LYS A 186 -17.04 -5.28 4.24
N PRO A 187 -18.30 -5.64 3.91
CA PRO A 187 -19.25 -6.16 4.91
C PRO A 187 -18.67 -7.37 5.67
N GLY A 188 -18.78 -7.38 7.00
CA GLY A 188 -18.25 -8.46 7.84
C GLY A 188 -16.72 -8.57 7.88
N GLY A 189 -16.01 -7.66 7.20
CA GLY A 189 -14.55 -7.66 7.11
C GLY A 189 -13.83 -7.39 8.43
N THR A 190 -12.50 -7.43 8.42
CA THR A 190 -11.69 -7.01 9.56
C THR A 190 -10.83 -5.82 9.16
N VAL A 191 -10.91 -4.76 9.93
CA VAL A 191 -10.18 -3.50 9.75
C VAL A 191 -9.12 -3.37 10.83
N VAL A 192 -7.88 -3.12 10.42
CA VAL A 192 -6.80 -2.69 11.32
C VAL A 192 -6.60 -1.19 11.12
N ALA A 193 -6.80 -0.40 12.17
CA ALA A 193 -6.56 1.03 12.14
C ALA A 193 -5.23 1.36 12.84
N ALA A 194 -4.34 2.06 12.15
CA ALA A 194 -3.19 2.71 12.76
C ALA A 194 -3.65 3.80 13.74
N GLU A 195 -2.74 4.29 14.57
CA GLU A 195 -3.03 5.43 15.44
C GLU A 195 -3.43 6.64 14.60
N ASN A 196 -4.57 7.23 14.93
CA ASN A 196 -5.15 8.40 14.28
C ASN A 196 -5.76 9.32 15.33
N SER A 197 -6.09 10.55 14.93
CA SER A 197 -6.78 11.49 15.80
C SER A 197 -8.19 10.99 16.18
N PRO A 198 -8.74 11.42 17.33
CA PRO A 198 -10.04 10.91 17.82
C PRO A 198 -11.19 11.08 16.83
N GLU A 199 -11.21 12.19 16.06
CA GLU A 199 -12.23 12.44 15.03
C GLU A 199 -12.16 11.42 13.89
N VAL A 200 -10.95 11.08 13.42
CA VAL A 200 -10.72 10.05 12.40
C VAL A 200 -11.11 8.67 12.93
N MET A 201 -10.71 8.34 14.16
CA MET A 201 -11.06 7.04 14.77
C MET A 201 -12.57 6.85 14.93
N ARG A 202 -13.32 7.92 15.25
CA ARG A 202 -14.80 7.88 15.27
C ARG A 202 -15.36 7.52 13.91
N VAL A 203 -14.90 8.19 12.83
CA VAL A 203 -15.35 7.88 11.48
C VAL A 203 -15.09 6.41 11.12
N ILE A 204 -13.88 5.91 11.42
CA ILE A 204 -13.52 4.50 11.15
C ILE A 204 -14.45 3.55 11.93
N ALA A 205 -14.67 3.81 13.22
CA ALA A 205 -15.53 2.98 14.07
C ALA A 205 -16.98 2.96 13.56
N ASP A 206 -17.52 4.11 13.16
CA ASP A 206 -18.88 4.24 12.61
C ASP A 206 -19.03 3.47 11.28
N PHE A 207 -18.04 3.53 10.40
CA PHE A 207 -18.05 2.74 9.16
C PHE A 207 -17.97 1.23 9.45
N CYS A 208 -17.11 0.82 10.39
CA CYS A 208 -17.02 -0.58 10.80
C CYS A 208 -18.36 -1.08 11.35
N ALA A 209 -18.99 -0.31 12.25
CA ALA A 209 -20.29 -0.67 12.84
C ALA A 209 -21.37 -0.83 11.76
N ARG A 210 -21.48 0.15 10.84
CA ARG A 210 -22.45 0.09 9.73
C ARG A 210 -22.24 -1.07 8.78
N ARG A 211 -21.01 -1.54 8.63
CA ARG A 211 -20.64 -2.67 7.74
C ARG A 211 -20.58 -4.01 8.49
N GLY A 212 -20.86 -4.05 9.79
CA GLY A 212 -20.67 -5.24 10.63
C GLY A 212 -19.21 -5.73 10.63
N ALA A 213 -18.26 -4.83 10.36
CA ALA A 213 -16.84 -5.13 10.28
C ALA A 213 -16.17 -5.06 11.66
N ARG A 214 -15.23 -5.95 11.92
CA ARG A 214 -14.44 -5.95 13.15
C ARG A 214 -13.34 -4.90 13.08
N LEU A 215 -13.33 -3.95 14.04
CA LEU A 215 -12.23 -3.00 14.19
C LEU A 215 -11.17 -3.52 15.17
N VAL A 216 -9.91 -3.46 14.76
CA VAL A 216 -8.71 -3.75 15.55
C VAL A 216 -7.84 -2.49 15.53
N CYS A 217 -7.63 -1.87 16.67
CA CYS A 217 -6.71 -0.74 16.78
C CYS A 217 -5.27 -1.25 16.92
N ALA A 218 -4.35 -0.61 16.21
CA ALA A 218 -2.93 -0.88 16.36
C ALA A 218 -2.48 -0.59 17.81
N PRO A 219 -1.57 -1.40 18.39
CA PRO A 219 -1.03 -1.12 19.71
C PRO A 219 -0.18 0.16 19.69
N LYS A 220 -0.03 0.79 20.83
CA LYS A 220 0.97 1.85 20.99
C LYS A 220 2.36 1.29 20.78
N ALA A 221 3.21 2.05 20.10
CA ALA A 221 4.60 1.70 19.87
C ALA A 221 5.52 2.85 20.28
N ALA A 222 6.67 2.49 20.82
CA ALA A 222 7.74 3.42 21.13
C ALA A 222 8.94 3.15 20.22
N LYS A 223 9.55 4.20 19.66
CA LYS A 223 10.80 4.10 18.92
C LYS A 223 11.93 3.72 19.87
N THR A 224 12.73 2.72 19.49
CA THR A 224 13.99 2.34 20.17
C THR A 224 15.17 2.66 19.25
N PRO A 225 16.43 2.63 19.75
CA PRO A 225 17.61 2.91 18.92
C PRO A 225 17.65 2.09 17.63
N ASP A 226 17.39 0.79 17.71
CA ASP A 226 17.51 -0.15 16.59
C ASP A 226 16.16 -0.56 15.98
N GLY A 227 15.04 -0.02 16.49
CA GLY A 227 13.74 -0.43 16.00
C GLY A 227 12.57 0.20 16.75
N PHE A 228 11.70 -0.64 17.30
CA PHE A 228 10.54 -0.20 18.06
C PHE A 228 10.14 -1.25 19.10
N ALA A 229 9.48 -0.80 20.15
CA ALA A 229 8.86 -1.67 21.15
C ALA A 229 7.34 -1.57 21.07
N ALA A 230 6.66 -2.71 21.06
CA ALA A 230 5.20 -2.81 21.09
C ALA A 230 4.78 -4.11 21.75
N VAL A 231 3.67 -4.08 22.51
CA VAL A 231 3.09 -5.27 23.17
C VAL A 231 4.11 -6.03 24.04
N GLY A 232 5.00 -5.30 24.70
CA GLY A 232 6.03 -5.89 25.60
C GLY A 232 7.21 -6.55 24.87
N THR A 233 7.29 -6.45 23.56
CA THR A 233 8.39 -7.00 22.74
C THR A 233 9.11 -5.87 22.00
N GLU A 234 10.43 -5.98 21.90
CA GLU A 234 11.25 -5.10 21.07
C GLU A 234 11.58 -5.79 19.76
N TYR A 235 11.43 -5.04 18.65
CA TYR A 235 11.69 -5.49 17.30
C TYR A 235 12.75 -4.61 16.64
N ARG A 236 13.73 -5.21 16.01
CA ARG A 236 14.63 -4.49 15.12
C ARG A 236 13.87 -4.06 13.86
N LEU A 237 14.03 -2.80 13.44
CA LEU A 237 13.37 -2.25 12.26
C LEU A 237 14.39 -1.54 11.36
N SER A 238 14.51 -2.01 10.14
CA SER A 238 15.44 -1.45 9.15
C SER A 238 15.00 -0.10 8.59
N LEU A 239 13.69 0.19 8.60
CA LEU A 239 13.17 1.48 8.14
C LEU A 239 13.39 2.54 9.21
N ALA A 240 14.13 3.58 8.86
CA ALA A 240 14.41 4.70 9.74
C ALA A 240 13.25 5.71 9.80
N GLY A 241 13.29 6.63 10.75
CA GLY A 241 12.26 7.66 11.00
C GLY A 241 11.33 7.30 12.16
N GLU A 242 10.95 8.32 12.92
CA GLU A 242 10.10 8.18 14.13
C GLU A 242 8.73 7.55 13.82
N PHE A 243 8.16 7.93 12.68
CA PHE A 243 6.84 7.47 12.24
C PHE A 243 6.78 5.98 11.87
N GLN A 244 7.93 5.35 11.66
CA GLN A 244 7.97 3.94 11.27
C GLN A 244 7.59 3.00 12.42
N ALA A 245 7.79 3.40 13.66
CA ALA A 245 7.34 2.63 14.82
C ALA A 245 5.81 2.45 14.82
N GLN A 246 5.06 3.51 14.51
CA GLN A 246 3.61 3.46 14.43
C GLN A 246 3.12 2.65 13.21
N ASN A 247 3.80 2.78 12.07
CA ASN A 247 3.52 1.95 10.90
C ASN A 247 3.74 0.46 11.21
N ALA A 248 4.83 0.12 11.87
CA ALA A 248 5.16 -1.25 12.27
C ALA A 248 4.15 -1.81 13.30
N ALA A 249 3.67 -0.99 14.23
CA ALA A 249 2.61 -1.39 15.16
C ALA A 249 1.31 -1.78 14.44
N ALA A 250 0.91 -1.03 13.40
CA ALA A 250 -0.23 -1.38 12.58
C ALA A 250 0.00 -2.71 11.80
N VAL A 251 1.22 -2.91 11.31
CA VAL A 251 1.62 -4.18 10.68
C VAL A 251 1.54 -5.35 11.66
N LEU A 252 2.00 -5.20 12.92
CA LEU A 252 1.85 -6.24 13.95
C LEU A 252 0.38 -6.60 14.20
N ALA A 253 -0.51 -5.61 14.27
CA ALA A 253 -1.95 -5.86 14.41
C ALA A 253 -2.54 -6.61 13.21
N ALA A 254 -2.05 -6.28 12.00
CA ALA A 254 -2.43 -6.99 10.78
C ALA A 254 -1.93 -8.45 10.78
N VAL A 255 -0.67 -8.69 11.17
CA VAL A 255 -0.11 -10.05 11.34
C VAL A 255 -0.93 -10.85 12.35
N GLY A 256 -1.26 -10.27 13.50
CA GLY A 256 -2.13 -10.90 14.49
C GLY A 256 -3.52 -11.25 13.94
N THR A 257 -4.05 -10.42 13.04
CA THR A 257 -5.32 -10.68 12.35
C THR A 257 -5.19 -11.81 11.33
N LEU A 258 -4.12 -11.81 10.53
CA LEU A 258 -3.83 -12.85 9.54
C LEU A 258 -3.63 -14.23 10.20
N ARG A 259 -2.93 -14.28 11.34
CA ARG A 259 -2.78 -15.50 12.15
C ARG A 259 -4.15 -16.05 12.60
N LYS A 260 -5.06 -15.18 13.06
CA LYS A 260 -6.43 -15.57 13.44
C LYS A 260 -7.26 -16.07 12.27
N LYS A 261 -6.91 -15.69 11.04
CA LYS A 261 -7.50 -16.20 9.80
C LYS A 261 -6.80 -17.43 9.23
N GLY A 262 -5.91 -18.05 10.02
CA GLY A 262 -5.26 -19.33 9.69
C GLY A 262 -3.94 -19.22 8.95
N MET A 263 -3.42 -18.01 8.70
CA MET A 263 -2.10 -17.87 8.09
C MET A 263 -0.99 -18.23 9.10
N GLN A 264 -0.08 -19.09 8.66
CA GLN A 264 1.06 -19.52 9.47
C GLN A 264 2.19 -18.50 9.33
N ILE A 265 2.29 -17.56 10.26
CA ILE A 265 3.32 -16.52 10.27
C ILE A 265 4.10 -16.67 11.58
N PRO A 266 5.24 -17.38 11.60
CA PRO A 266 6.04 -17.54 12.82
C PRO A 266 6.65 -16.22 13.27
N GLU A 267 6.97 -16.12 14.57
CA GLU A 267 7.54 -14.89 15.12
C GLU A 267 8.91 -14.57 14.51
N SER A 268 9.70 -15.59 14.16
CA SER A 268 10.95 -15.42 13.42
C SER A 268 10.75 -14.67 12.10
N ALA A 269 9.70 -15.00 11.34
CA ALA A 269 9.38 -14.30 10.08
C ALA A 269 9.00 -12.84 10.31
N VAL A 270 8.33 -12.52 11.43
CA VAL A 270 8.01 -11.15 11.82
C VAL A 270 9.28 -10.36 12.14
N CYS A 271 10.14 -10.92 12.99
CA CYS A 271 11.41 -10.30 13.36
C CYS A 271 12.33 -10.09 12.15
N GLU A 272 12.50 -11.12 11.32
CA GLU A 272 13.33 -11.04 10.12
C GLU A 272 12.73 -10.09 9.06
N GLY A 273 11.40 -10.07 8.95
CA GLY A 273 10.68 -9.19 8.03
C GLY A 273 10.87 -7.71 8.38
N PHE A 274 10.76 -7.33 9.65
CA PHE A 274 11.04 -5.96 10.09
C PHE A 274 12.51 -5.58 9.94
N ALA A 275 13.42 -6.50 10.28
CA ALA A 275 14.86 -6.25 10.17
C ALA A 275 15.36 -6.21 8.72
N GLY A 276 14.69 -6.89 7.81
CA GLY A 276 15.11 -7.02 6.40
C GLY A 276 14.34 -6.15 5.40
N CYS A 277 13.23 -5.52 5.79
CA CYS A 277 12.42 -4.75 4.86
C CYS A 277 13.17 -3.50 4.34
N ARG A 278 12.90 -3.15 3.08
CA ARG A 278 13.45 -1.95 2.45
C ARG A 278 12.34 -1.18 1.74
N HIS A 279 12.43 0.14 1.79
CA HIS A 279 11.52 1.03 1.08
C HIS A 279 12.25 2.32 0.73
N SER A 280 12.51 2.53 -0.54
CA SER A 280 13.23 3.70 -1.02
C SER A 280 12.48 5.00 -0.73
N ALA A 281 13.22 6.08 -0.55
CA ALA A 281 12.69 7.42 -0.26
C ALA A 281 11.74 7.48 0.94
N ARG A 282 11.99 6.70 2.01
CA ARG A 282 11.28 6.78 3.27
C ARG A 282 12.28 6.94 4.41
N PHE A 283 12.75 8.17 4.61
CA PHE A 283 13.85 8.53 5.49
C PHE A 283 15.10 7.68 5.18
N GLU A 284 15.30 7.42 3.88
CA GLU A 284 16.38 6.57 3.39
C GLU A 284 17.71 7.31 3.49
N ARG A 285 18.66 6.74 4.21
CA ARG A 285 20.06 7.20 4.16
C ARG A 285 20.70 6.64 2.89
N ALA A 286 20.59 7.40 1.79
CA ALA A 286 21.11 7.01 0.49
C ALA A 286 22.66 7.04 0.46
N GLU A 287 23.25 7.98 1.23
CA GLU A 287 24.69 8.11 1.44
C GLU A 287 24.96 8.57 2.88
N GLU A 288 26.21 8.60 3.29
CA GLU A 288 26.60 8.99 4.67
C GLU A 288 25.95 10.31 5.11
N ARG A 289 25.85 11.28 4.20
CA ARG A 289 25.35 12.64 4.44
C ARG A 289 24.06 12.97 3.70
N LEU A 290 23.47 12.01 2.99
CA LEU A 290 22.28 12.22 2.17
C LEU A 290 21.11 11.38 2.70
N ILE A 291 20.03 12.06 3.09
CA ILE A 291 18.75 11.45 3.42
C ILE A 291 17.73 11.83 2.34
N VAL A 292 17.02 10.84 1.82
CA VAL A 292 15.95 11.01 0.84
C VAL A 292 14.62 10.63 1.49
N ASP A 293 13.62 11.49 1.34
CA ASP A 293 12.25 11.23 1.83
C ASP A 293 11.20 11.75 0.86
N GLY A 294 10.11 11.03 0.71
CA GLY A 294 8.99 11.37 -0.17
C GLY A 294 7.86 12.14 0.53
N ALA A 295 8.12 12.80 1.66
CA ALA A 295 7.13 13.63 2.33
C ALA A 295 6.71 14.82 1.44
N HIS A 296 5.40 14.95 1.17
CA HIS A 296 4.84 15.94 0.24
C HIS A 296 3.52 16.55 0.74
N ASN A 297 3.11 16.22 1.96
CA ASN A 297 1.93 16.79 2.61
C ASN A 297 2.28 17.30 4.03
N PRO A 298 1.42 18.13 4.65
CA PRO A 298 1.76 18.78 5.93
C PRO A 298 2.13 17.78 7.04
N ASP A 299 1.42 16.66 7.15
CA ASP A 299 1.67 15.69 8.21
C ASP A 299 2.95 14.88 7.94
N GLY A 300 3.23 14.55 6.68
CA GLY A 300 4.48 13.93 6.24
C GLY A 300 5.69 14.82 6.53
N ILE A 301 5.63 16.10 6.16
CA ILE A 301 6.70 17.07 6.44
C ILE A 301 6.94 17.22 7.95
N ARG A 302 5.88 17.32 8.76
CA ARG A 302 6.04 17.39 10.23
C ARG A 302 6.71 16.14 10.80
N ALA A 303 6.36 14.96 10.27
CA ALA A 303 6.98 13.70 10.68
C ALA A 303 8.46 13.61 10.29
N LEU A 304 8.78 14.09 9.07
CA LEU A 304 10.16 14.21 8.58
C LEU A 304 10.97 15.16 9.48
N CYS A 305 10.47 16.36 9.78
CA CYS A 305 11.14 17.33 10.64
C CYS A 305 11.45 16.73 12.02
N ARG A 306 10.46 16.10 12.68
CA ARG A 306 10.70 15.43 13.99
C ARG A 306 11.81 14.38 13.92
N SER A 307 11.92 13.65 12.82
CA SER A 307 12.98 12.66 12.63
C SER A 307 14.36 13.31 12.38
N LEU A 308 14.38 14.43 11.65
CA LEU A 308 15.59 15.20 11.37
C LEU A 308 16.12 15.92 12.62
N ASP A 309 15.24 16.37 13.52
CA ASP A 309 15.64 17.08 14.76
C ASP A 309 16.52 16.21 15.66
N LYS A 310 16.42 14.88 15.54
CA LYS A 310 17.26 13.92 16.29
C LYS A 310 18.64 13.68 15.68
N ILE A 311 18.89 14.20 14.48
CA ILE A 311 20.21 14.11 13.84
C ILE A 311 21.00 15.36 14.22
N ALA A 312 22.20 15.20 14.74
CA ALA A 312 23.08 16.30 15.09
C ALA A 312 23.64 17.01 13.84
N GLY A 313 23.99 18.27 13.98
CA GLY A 313 24.68 19.06 12.96
C GLY A 313 23.75 19.93 12.08
N ARG A 314 24.38 20.77 11.25
CA ARG A 314 23.69 21.63 10.28
C ARG A 314 23.04 20.77 9.20
N LYS A 315 21.83 21.14 8.81
CA LYS A 315 21.07 20.48 7.74
C LYS A 315 20.83 21.44 6.58
N VAL A 316 20.89 20.93 5.36
CA VAL A 316 20.49 21.64 4.14
C VAL A 316 19.38 20.82 3.51
N ALA A 317 18.24 21.44 3.21
CA ALA A 317 17.13 20.80 2.54
C ALA A 317 17.10 21.21 1.07
N VAL A 318 16.90 20.20 0.20
CA VAL A 318 16.56 20.40 -1.22
C VAL A 318 15.13 19.89 -1.40
N LEU A 319 14.23 20.77 -1.82
CA LEU A 319 12.82 20.45 -2.02
C LEU A 319 12.51 20.47 -3.51
N ALA A 320 11.79 19.45 -3.97
CA ALA A 320 11.19 19.39 -5.31
C ALA A 320 9.68 19.17 -5.15
N MET A 321 8.89 19.99 -5.85
CA MET A 321 7.43 19.88 -5.86
C MET A 321 6.92 19.89 -7.30
#